data_6b51c69c2cff014b13b8ce9eb144cea9
#
_entry.id   6b51c69c2cff014b13b8ce9eb144cea9
#
_cell.length_a   1.000
_cell.length_b   1.000
_cell.length_c   1.000
_cell.angle_alpha   90.00
_cell.angle_beta   90.00
_cell.angle_gamma   90.00
#
_symmetry.space_group_name_H-M   'P 1'
#
loop_
_entity.id
_entity.type
_entity.pdbx_description
1 polymer ?
#
loop_
_entity_poly.entity_id
_entity_poly.type
_entity_poly.pdbx_seq_one_letter_code
_entity_poly.pdbx_strand_id
1 'polypeptide(L)'
;MENETLKLTSVLADPTRFAIYQYVVASHRQVTVQEIADHFDIHPNVARLHLTKLEDVNLLASCSEKTGKGGRPSRLYSVSEQVVNLQFPPRDYQLLAEIAIDTLVSLGEPGQKALREMGRRFGQEAAKRAIEMERIQSNADAEVKLDYIRRLIYAQGLNPEIELLDEHTIKFRIFNCTFKEAAKKMPESICQMHQTFLRGIFETFFGDITLIEENSIMGGCRTCDYTVLKLPS
;
A
#
# COMPACT_ATOMS: atom_id res chain seq x y z
N MET A 1 13.38 17.25 15.77
CA MET A 1 12.37 17.67 14.76
C MET A 1 13.00 18.46 13.61
N GLU A 2 13.53 19.67 13.82
CA GLU A 2 14.08 20.47 12.69
C GLU A 2 15.23 19.77 11.95
N ASN A 3 16.15 19.17 12.66
CA ASN A 3 17.29 18.43 12.09
C ASN A 3 16.87 17.15 11.35
N GLU A 4 15.85 16.45 11.81
CA GLU A 4 15.30 15.25 11.18
C GLU A 4 14.59 15.57 9.85
N THR A 5 13.82 16.66 9.84
CA THR A 5 13.15 17.15 8.64
C THR A 5 14.16 17.52 7.55
N LEU A 6 15.21 18.28 7.91
CA LEU A 6 16.28 18.64 6.98
C LEU A 6 17.04 17.41 6.48
N LYS A 7 17.32 16.44 7.35
CA LYS A 7 17.96 15.19 6.98
C LYS A 7 17.12 14.40 5.97
N LEU A 8 15.82 14.22 6.27
CA LEU A 8 14.89 13.49 5.40
C LEU A 8 14.75 14.15 4.02
N THR A 9 14.50 15.47 3.99
CA THR A 9 14.37 16.20 2.71
C THR A 9 15.66 16.14 1.89
N SER A 10 16.84 16.28 2.51
CA SER A 10 18.15 16.12 1.85
C SER A 10 18.34 14.70 1.29
N VAL A 11 17.90 13.67 2.01
CA VAL A 11 18.00 12.29 1.53
C VAL A 11 17.10 12.07 0.31
N LEU A 12 15.87 12.58 0.32
CA LEU A 12 14.90 12.40 -0.78
C LEU A 12 15.15 13.34 -1.97
N ALA A 13 15.93 14.39 -1.82
CA ALA A 13 16.25 15.32 -2.91
C ALA A 13 17.17 14.73 -4.01
N ASP A 14 17.79 13.59 -3.77
CA ASP A 14 18.60 12.88 -4.75
C ASP A 14 17.72 11.97 -5.61
N PRO A 15 17.62 12.20 -6.95
CA PRO A 15 16.71 11.44 -7.82
C PRO A 15 17.03 9.93 -7.87
N THR A 16 18.33 9.58 -7.90
CA THR A 16 18.75 8.17 -7.93
C THR A 16 18.37 7.46 -6.65
N ARG A 17 18.57 8.11 -5.51
CA ARG A 17 18.18 7.56 -4.20
C ARG A 17 16.69 7.39 -4.06
N PHE A 18 15.91 8.37 -4.54
CA PHE A 18 14.45 8.26 -4.56
C PHE A 18 13.99 7.11 -5.47
N ALA A 19 14.58 6.95 -6.65
CA ALA A 19 14.29 5.83 -7.55
C ALA A 19 14.64 4.46 -6.92
N ILE A 20 15.76 4.37 -6.19
CA ILE A 20 16.13 3.17 -5.42
C ILE A 20 15.05 2.86 -4.36
N TYR A 21 14.58 3.86 -3.63
CA TYR A 21 13.50 3.68 -2.65
C TYR A 21 12.23 3.14 -3.33
N GLN A 22 11.80 3.73 -4.45
CA GLN A 22 10.64 3.27 -5.21
C GLN A 22 10.82 1.82 -5.71
N TYR A 23 12.01 1.46 -6.16
CA TYR A 23 12.33 0.10 -6.57
C TYR A 23 12.17 -0.90 -5.41
N VAL A 24 12.69 -0.58 -4.22
CA VAL A 24 12.57 -1.44 -3.05
C VAL A 24 11.10 -1.59 -2.64
N VAL A 25 10.31 -0.52 -2.70
CA VAL A 25 8.86 -0.56 -2.44
C VAL A 25 8.15 -1.49 -3.43
N ALA A 26 8.44 -1.38 -4.73
CA ALA A 26 7.83 -2.18 -5.78
C ALA A 26 8.28 -3.64 -5.80
N SER A 27 9.44 -3.95 -5.20
CA SER A 27 9.99 -5.32 -5.20
C SER A 27 9.23 -6.27 -4.29
N HIS A 28 8.49 -5.79 -3.30
CA HIS A 28 7.74 -6.58 -2.31
C HIS A 28 8.56 -7.62 -1.52
N ARG A 29 9.87 -7.49 -1.57
CA ARG A 29 10.84 -8.40 -0.95
C ARG A 29 12.08 -7.65 -0.48
N GLN A 30 12.93 -8.36 0.19
CA GLN A 30 14.26 -7.85 0.51
C GLN A 30 15.14 -7.82 -0.74
N VAL A 31 15.98 -6.78 -0.85
CA VAL A 31 16.94 -6.59 -1.94
C VAL A 31 18.38 -6.52 -1.40
N THR A 32 19.35 -6.89 -2.23
CA THR A 32 20.77 -6.80 -1.90
C THR A 32 21.41 -5.53 -2.47
N VAL A 33 22.59 -5.15 -1.94
CA VAL A 33 23.41 -4.06 -2.52
C VAL A 33 23.78 -4.36 -3.97
N GLN A 34 24.10 -5.63 -4.30
CA GLN A 34 24.51 -6.02 -5.65
C GLN A 34 23.33 -5.88 -6.63
N GLU A 35 22.16 -6.33 -6.25
CA GLU A 35 20.94 -6.18 -7.06
C GLU A 35 20.65 -4.71 -7.40
N ILE A 36 20.76 -3.81 -6.42
CA ILE A 36 20.57 -2.37 -6.66
C ILE A 36 21.67 -1.83 -7.58
N ALA A 37 22.91 -2.24 -7.38
CA ALA A 37 24.04 -1.82 -8.22
C ALA A 37 23.81 -2.22 -9.68
N ASP A 38 23.40 -3.47 -9.92
CA ASP A 38 23.16 -4.02 -11.26
C ASP A 38 21.92 -3.37 -11.91
N HIS A 39 20.83 -3.18 -11.16
CA HIS A 39 19.61 -2.59 -11.71
C HIS A 39 19.76 -1.12 -12.12
N PHE A 40 20.53 -0.34 -11.35
CA PHE A 40 20.72 1.11 -11.58
C PHE A 40 22.02 1.43 -12.33
N ASP A 41 22.78 0.42 -12.74
CA ASP A 41 24.09 0.56 -13.40
C ASP A 41 25.04 1.50 -12.62
N ILE A 42 25.16 1.26 -11.30
CA ILE A 42 26.02 2.02 -10.40
C ILE A 42 27.00 1.10 -9.66
N HIS A 43 28.13 1.66 -9.24
CA HIS A 43 29.10 0.89 -8.45
C HIS A 43 28.49 0.41 -7.11
N PRO A 44 28.76 -0.83 -6.63
CA PRO A 44 28.21 -1.36 -5.38
C PRO A 44 28.42 -0.48 -4.14
N ASN A 45 29.52 0.27 -4.07
CA ASN A 45 29.77 1.21 -2.98
C ASN A 45 28.80 2.42 -3.03
N VAL A 46 28.42 2.88 -4.23
CA VAL A 46 27.43 3.94 -4.42
C VAL A 46 26.03 3.43 -4.05
N ALA A 47 25.67 2.23 -4.48
CA ALA A 47 24.43 1.58 -4.09
C ALA A 47 24.31 1.45 -2.56
N ARG A 48 25.39 0.99 -1.91
CA ARG A 48 25.46 0.90 -0.44
C ARG A 48 25.28 2.25 0.23
N LEU A 49 25.90 3.31 -0.30
CA LEU A 49 25.75 4.67 0.23
C LEU A 49 24.29 5.14 0.16
N HIS A 50 23.63 4.94 -0.98
CA HIS A 50 22.22 5.31 -1.13
C HIS A 50 21.32 4.52 -0.17
N LEU A 51 21.48 3.19 -0.07
CA LEU A 51 20.72 2.35 0.84
C LEU A 51 20.93 2.73 2.31
N THR A 52 22.17 3.00 2.73
CA THR A 52 22.46 3.45 4.09
C THR A 52 21.81 4.81 4.40
N LYS A 53 21.85 5.75 3.44
CA LYS A 53 21.20 7.06 3.61
C LYS A 53 19.67 6.94 3.77
N LEU A 54 19.05 6.02 3.04
CA LEU A 54 17.61 5.74 3.18
C LEU A 54 17.29 5.08 4.54
N GLU A 55 18.16 4.20 5.01
CA GLU A 55 18.05 3.57 6.34
C GLU A 55 18.23 4.59 7.47
N ASP A 56 19.19 5.52 7.35
CA ASP A 56 19.47 6.59 8.32
C ASP A 56 18.28 7.52 8.58
N VAL A 57 17.27 7.52 7.70
CA VAL A 57 16.02 8.31 7.82
C VAL A 57 14.78 7.41 7.95
N ASN A 58 14.96 6.14 8.31
CA ASN A 58 13.91 5.15 8.54
C ASN A 58 12.99 4.89 7.33
N LEU A 59 13.41 5.18 6.11
CA LEU A 59 12.68 4.77 4.90
C LEU A 59 12.92 3.31 4.56
N LEU A 60 14.11 2.80 4.83
CA LEU A 60 14.47 1.39 4.71
C LEU A 60 14.92 0.84 6.07
N ALA A 61 14.81 -0.48 6.20
CA ALA A 61 15.41 -1.25 7.27
C ALA A 61 16.32 -2.32 6.67
N SER A 62 17.33 -2.78 7.41
CA SER A 62 18.18 -3.86 6.98
C SER A 62 18.31 -4.98 7.99
N CYS A 63 18.53 -6.19 7.47
CA CYS A 63 18.95 -7.34 8.26
C CYS A 63 20.18 -8.00 7.65
N SER A 64 20.90 -8.78 8.44
CA SER A 64 22.06 -9.54 7.98
C SER A 64 21.69 -11.00 7.83
N GLU A 65 21.92 -11.56 6.64
CA GLU A 65 21.73 -12.98 6.36
C GLU A 65 23.08 -13.71 6.26
N LYS A 66 23.22 -14.81 7.02
CA LYS A 66 24.40 -15.69 6.93
C LYS A 66 24.15 -16.67 5.78
N THR A 67 24.93 -16.59 4.73
CA THR A 67 24.79 -17.44 3.52
C THR A 67 25.27 -18.89 3.70
N GLY A 68 25.74 -19.28 4.88
CA GLY A 68 26.18 -20.66 5.16
C GLY A 68 27.48 -21.12 4.40
N LYS A 69 27.95 -20.39 3.40
CA LYS A 69 29.08 -20.75 2.53
C LYS A 69 30.44 -20.13 2.94
N GLY A 70 30.53 -19.58 4.16
CA GLY A 70 31.69 -18.82 4.60
C GLY A 70 31.83 -17.48 3.82
N GLY A 71 32.05 -16.40 4.53
CA GLY A 71 32.14 -15.07 3.96
C GLY A 71 31.43 -14.03 4.81
N ARG A 72 31.54 -12.74 4.42
CA ARG A 72 30.85 -11.66 5.12
C ARG A 72 29.34 -11.81 4.91
N PRO A 73 28.50 -11.74 5.97
CA PRO A 73 27.04 -11.80 5.85
C PRO A 73 26.53 -10.79 4.83
N SER A 74 25.59 -11.21 4.00
CA SER A 74 24.90 -10.32 3.08
C SER A 74 23.96 -9.42 3.85
N ARG A 75 23.95 -8.13 3.54
CA ARG A 75 22.98 -7.17 4.10
C ARG A 75 21.81 -7.03 3.14
N LEU A 76 20.62 -7.34 3.64
CA LEU A 76 19.37 -7.29 2.90
C LEU A 76 18.57 -6.06 3.36
N TYR A 77 18.00 -5.34 2.42
CA TYR A 77 17.22 -4.13 2.67
C TYR A 77 15.76 -4.33 2.29
N SER A 78 14.86 -3.80 3.09
CA SER A 78 13.41 -3.78 2.85
C SER A 78 12.83 -2.43 3.26
N VAL A 79 11.59 -2.16 2.88
CA VAL A 79 10.86 -0.98 3.37
C VAL A 79 10.77 -1.05 4.89
N SER A 80 11.00 0.08 5.55
CA SER A 80 10.85 0.19 7.01
C SER A 80 9.39 0.06 7.43
N GLU A 81 9.15 -0.54 8.58
CA GLU A 81 7.80 -0.52 9.20
C GLU A 81 7.48 0.81 9.88
N GLN A 82 8.49 1.65 10.11
CA GLN A 82 8.32 2.95 10.72
C GLN A 82 7.77 3.93 9.70
N VAL A 83 6.62 4.53 10.02
CA VAL A 83 6.01 5.56 9.17
C VAL A 83 6.75 6.88 9.34
N VAL A 84 7.19 7.47 8.22
CA VAL A 84 7.82 8.78 8.17
C VAL A 84 6.86 9.77 7.54
N ASN A 85 6.41 10.76 8.32
CA ASN A 85 5.48 11.79 7.88
C ASN A 85 6.16 13.17 7.83
N LEU A 86 5.92 13.90 6.73
CA LEU A 86 6.25 15.32 6.60
C LEU A 86 4.99 16.11 6.27
N GLN A 87 4.71 17.13 7.08
CA GLN A 87 3.55 18.00 6.86
C GLN A 87 3.85 19.44 7.21
N PHE A 88 3.60 20.35 6.25
CA PHE A 88 3.79 21.78 6.43
C PHE A 88 2.55 22.56 5.96
N PRO A 89 1.96 23.47 6.78
CA PRO A 89 2.22 23.63 8.20
C PRO A 89 1.79 22.39 9.00
N PRO A 90 2.27 22.19 10.23
CA PRO A 90 1.91 21.04 11.06
C PRO A 90 0.40 20.90 11.21
N ARG A 91 -0.13 19.68 10.98
CA ARG A 91 -1.54 19.31 11.18
C ARG A 91 -1.58 17.91 11.78
N ASP A 92 -2.48 17.66 12.69
CA ASP A 92 -2.64 16.33 13.31
C ASP A 92 -3.94 15.68 12.85
N TYR A 93 -3.98 15.35 11.56
CA TYR A 93 -5.11 14.60 11.00
C TYR A 93 -5.15 13.16 11.51
N GLN A 94 -4.03 12.60 11.97
CA GLN A 94 -4.00 11.28 12.55
C GLN A 94 -4.77 11.26 13.88
N LEU A 95 -4.49 12.19 14.79
CA LEU A 95 -5.22 12.31 16.05
C LEU A 95 -6.71 12.60 15.81
N LEU A 96 -7.04 13.47 14.86
CA LEU A 96 -8.44 13.75 14.50
C LEU A 96 -9.14 12.49 14.00
N ALA A 97 -8.49 11.70 13.13
CA ALA A 97 -9.03 10.45 12.64
C ALA A 97 -9.20 9.42 13.78
N GLU A 98 -8.22 9.30 14.68
CA GLU A 98 -8.30 8.41 15.85
C GLU A 98 -9.51 8.78 16.73
N ILE A 99 -9.69 10.05 17.06
CA ILE A 99 -10.85 10.52 17.85
C ILE A 99 -12.17 10.18 17.15
N ALA A 100 -12.27 10.43 15.84
CA ALA A 100 -13.48 10.16 15.08
C ALA A 100 -13.80 8.65 15.01
N ILE A 101 -12.79 7.82 14.79
CA ILE A 101 -12.95 6.36 14.72
C ILE A 101 -13.32 5.79 16.09
N ASP A 102 -12.60 6.19 17.16
CA ASP A 102 -12.92 5.77 18.53
C ASP A 102 -14.35 6.14 18.92
N THR A 103 -14.78 7.35 18.54
CA THR A 103 -16.16 7.80 18.76
C THR A 103 -17.17 6.88 18.04
N LEU A 104 -16.94 6.58 16.76
CA LEU A 104 -17.83 5.68 15.99
C LEU A 104 -17.84 4.27 16.58
N VAL A 105 -16.69 3.72 16.93
CA VAL A 105 -16.61 2.38 17.52
C VAL A 105 -17.30 2.32 18.88
N SER A 106 -17.23 3.39 19.68
CA SER A 106 -17.91 3.47 20.99
C SER A 106 -19.45 3.41 20.90
N LEU A 107 -20.01 3.73 19.72
CA LEU A 107 -21.43 3.59 19.43
C LEU A 107 -21.87 2.13 19.18
N GLY A 108 -20.94 1.17 19.18
CA GLY A 108 -21.23 -0.22 18.89
C GLY A 108 -21.62 -0.49 17.43
N GLU A 109 -22.55 -1.45 17.21
CA GLU A 109 -22.93 -1.87 15.84
C GLU A 109 -23.40 -0.72 14.92
N PRO A 110 -24.18 0.29 15.36
CA PRO A 110 -24.53 1.43 14.52
C PRO A 110 -23.31 2.18 13.98
N GLY A 111 -22.29 2.39 14.79
CA GLY A 111 -21.05 3.07 14.38
C GLY A 111 -20.21 2.22 13.44
N GLN A 112 -20.10 0.93 13.70
CA GLN A 112 -19.41 -0.02 12.80
C GLN A 112 -20.10 -0.11 11.43
N LYS A 113 -21.43 -0.18 11.42
CA LYS A 113 -22.21 -0.14 10.19
C LYS A 113 -21.96 1.14 9.41
N ALA A 114 -21.96 2.30 10.08
CA ALA A 114 -21.66 3.58 9.46
C ALA A 114 -20.26 3.59 8.82
N LEU A 115 -19.24 3.05 9.50
CA LEU A 115 -17.89 2.92 8.94
C LEU A 115 -17.86 2.08 7.65
N ARG A 116 -18.53 0.93 7.64
CA ARG A 116 -18.62 0.06 6.46
C ARG A 116 -19.34 0.75 5.29
N GLU A 117 -20.48 1.39 5.55
CA GLU A 117 -21.25 2.11 4.53
C GLU A 117 -20.45 3.28 3.95
N MET A 118 -19.75 4.05 4.79
CA MET A 118 -18.87 5.13 4.33
C MET A 118 -17.67 4.57 3.56
N GLY A 119 -17.04 3.51 4.02
CA GLY A 119 -15.99 2.84 3.26
C GLY A 119 -16.42 2.55 1.84
N ARG A 120 -17.55 1.83 1.66
CA ARG A 120 -18.10 1.51 0.33
C ARG A 120 -18.38 2.75 -0.51
N ARG A 121 -19.03 3.76 0.07
CA ARG A 121 -19.35 5.02 -0.63
C ARG A 121 -18.10 5.75 -1.11
N PHE A 122 -17.09 5.91 -0.25
CA PHE A 122 -15.84 6.56 -0.63
C PHE A 122 -15.06 5.78 -1.70
N GLY A 123 -15.11 4.44 -1.66
CA GLY A 123 -14.56 3.61 -2.74
C GLY A 123 -15.25 3.85 -4.07
N GLN A 124 -16.58 3.90 -4.08
CA GLN A 124 -17.37 4.22 -5.28
C GLN A 124 -17.08 5.63 -5.81
N GLU A 125 -16.99 6.62 -4.92
CA GLU A 125 -16.68 8.01 -5.31
C GLU A 125 -15.26 8.13 -5.89
N ALA A 126 -14.29 7.41 -5.33
CA ALA A 126 -12.93 7.38 -5.86
C ALA A 126 -12.88 6.78 -7.27
N ALA A 127 -13.57 5.68 -7.49
CA ALA A 127 -13.66 5.03 -8.79
C ALA A 127 -14.41 5.90 -9.82
N LYS A 128 -15.53 6.52 -9.45
CA LYS A 128 -16.28 7.44 -10.33
C LYS A 128 -15.42 8.62 -10.78
N ARG A 129 -14.70 9.25 -9.85
CA ARG A 129 -13.77 10.34 -10.19
C ARG A 129 -12.67 9.88 -11.15
N ALA A 130 -12.11 8.69 -10.96
CA ALA A 130 -11.11 8.14 -11.88
C ALA A 130 -11.69 7.89 -13.27
N ILE A 131 -12.91 7.34 -13.37
CA ILE A 131 -13.62 7.11 -14.62
C ILE A 131 -13.88 8.43 -15.37
N GLU A 132 -14.33 9.45 -14.65
CA GLU A 132 -14.61 10.78 -15.23
C GLU A 132 -13.33 11.47 -15.71
N MET A 133 -12.28 11.51 -14.89
CA MET A 133 -11.01 12.16 -15.20
C MET A 133 -10.30 11.52 -16.40
N GLU A 134 -10.29 10.20 -16.46
CA GLU A 134 -9.61 9.44 -17.52
C GLU A 134 -10.54 9.09 -18.70
N ARG A 135 -11.82 9.50 -18.66
CA ARG A 135 -12.83 9.26 -19.68
C ARG A 135 -12.98 7.79 -20.06
N ILE A 136 -13.02 6.93 -19.06
CA ILE A 136 -13.11 5.49 -19.25
C ILE A 136 -14.49 5.13 -19.78
N GLN A 137 -14.55 4.40 -20.89
CA GLN A 137 -15.81 3.94 -21.46
C GLN A 137 -16.39 2.78 -20.62
N SER A 138 -17.71 2.76 -20.45
CA SER A 138 -18.39 1.71 -19.69
C SER A 138 -18.20 0.31 -20.30
N ASN A 139 -18.05 0.23 -21.62
CA ASN A 139 -17.81 -1.01 -22.38
C ASN A 139 -16.32 -1.36 -22.54
N ALA A 140 -15.41 -0.70 -21.84
CA ALA A 140 -14.00 -1.03 -21.87
C ALA A 140 -13.76 -2.47 -21.41
N ASP A 141 -12.77 -3.14 -22.02
CA ASP A 141 -12.39 -4.51 -21.68
C ASP A 141 -11.97 -4.65 -20.21
N ALA A 142 -12.12 -5.86 -19.66
CA ALA A 142 -11.82 -6.14 -18.27
C ALA A 142 -10.36 -5.80 -17.90
N GLU A 143 -9.39 -6.13 -18.75
CA GLU A 143 -7.97 -5.82 -18.55
C GLU A 143 -7.72 -4.31 -18.46
N VAL A 144 -8.38 -3.52 -19.31
CA VAL A 144 -8.29 -2.06 -19.30
C VAL A 144 -8.85 -1.53 -17.97
N LYS A 145 -10.02 -2.00 -17.53
CA LYS A 145 -10.61 -1.64 -16.24
C LYS A 145 -9.69 -1.99 -15.07
N LEU A 146 -9.05 -3.18 -15.11
CA LEU A 146 -8.11 -3.61 -14.07
C LEU A 146 -6.85 -2.74 -14.01
N ASP A 147 -6.35 -2.28 -15.15
CA ASP A 147 -5.22 -1.35 -15.16
C ASP A 147 -5.57 -0.02 -14.50
N TYR A 148 -6.78 0.51 -14.74
CA TYR A 148 -7.26 1.70 -14.03
C TYR A 148 -7.41 1.48 -12.53
N ILE A 149 -7.99 0.35 -12.12
CA ILE A 149 -8.11 -0.02 -10.71
C ILE A 149 -6.72 -0.14 -10.07
N ARG A 150 -5.77 -0.78 -10.74
CA ARG A 150 -4.38 -0.90 -10.26
C ARG A 150 -3.75 0.47 -10.00
N ARG A 151 -3.86 1.40 -10.96
CA ARG A 151 -3.33 2.76 -10.82
C ARG A 151 -4.03 3.55 -9.71
N LEU A 152 -5.36 3.45 -9.62
CA LEU A 152 -6.14 4.09 -8.57
C LEU A 152 -5.70 3.62 -7.17
N ILE A 153 -5.59 2.31 -6.97
CA ILE A 153 -5.22 1.70 -5.69
C ILE A 153 -3.74 1.94 -5.39
N TYR A 154 -2.87 1.92 -6.40
CA TYR A 154 -1.45 2.27 -6.24
C TYR A 154 -1.27 3.72 -5.77
N ALA A 155 -2.02 4.66 -6.35
CA ALA A 155 -1.99 6.07 -5.94
C ALA A 155 -2.42 6.29 -4.47
N GLN A 156 -3.14 5.34 -3.88
CA GLN A 156 -3.50 5.33 -2.46
C GLN A 156 -2.45 4.66 -1.57
N GLY A 157 -1.33 4.22 -2.14
CA GLY A 157 -0.21 3.62 -1.40
C GLY A 157 -0.39 2.14 -1.04
N LEU A 158 -1.40 1.46 -1.59
CA LEU A 158 -1.70 0.05 -1.25
C LEU A 158 -0.78 -0.96 -1.94
N ASN A 159 -0.07 -0.54 -2.99
CA ASN A 159 0.88 -1.38 -3.74
C ASN A 159 0.26 -2.72 -4.18
N PRO A 160 -0.69 -2.72 -5.15
CA PRO A 160 -1.49 -3.88 -5.49
C PRO A 160 -0.85 -4.77 -6.56
N GLU A 161 -1.10 -6.07 -6.46
CA GLU A 161 -1.07 -7.01 -7.59
C GLU A 161 -2.51 -7.41 -7.92
N ILE A 162 -2.87 -7.36 -9.22
CA ILE A 162 -4.21 -7.70 -9.70
C ILE A 162 -4.04 -8.60 -10.93
N GLU A 163 -4.73 -9.74 -10.93
CA GLU A 163 -4.69 -10.72 -11.99
C GLU A 163 -6.12 -11.16 -12.34
N LEU A 164 -6.44 -11.18 -13.64
CA LEU A 164 -7.68 -11.75 -14.14
C LEU A 164 -7.46 -13.25 -14.39
N LEU A 165 -8.08 -14.11 -13.58
CA LEU A 165 -7.95 -15.57 -13.75
C LEU A 165 -8.85 -16.11 -14.85
N ASP A 166 -10.07 -15.60 -14.94
CA ASP A 166 -11.06 -15.94 -15.94
C ASP A 166 -12.08 -14.79 -16.12
N GLU A 167 -13.11 -14.99 -16.95
CA GLU A 167 -14.12 -13.95 -17.23
C GLU A 167 -14.85 -13.43 -15.99
N HIS A 168 -14.88 -14.21 -14.90
CA HIS A 168 -15.67 -13.89 -13.69
C HIS A 168 -14.81 -13.70 -12.45
N THR A 169 -13.54 -14.14 -12.46
CA THR A 169 -12.69 -14.23 -11.27
C THR A 169 -11.47 -13.35 -11.39
N ILE A 170 -11.31 -12.43 -10.43
CA ILE A 170 -10.13 -11.57 -10.29
C ILE A 170 -9.45 -11.89 -8.97
N LYS A 171 -8.13 -12.16 -9.00
CA LYS A 171 -7.28 -12.19 -7.82
C LYS A 171 -6.72 -10.81 -7.56
N PHE A 172 -6.78 -10.39 -6.31
CA PHE A 172 -6.31 -9.08 -5.90
C PHE A 172 -5.55 -9.19 -4.59
N ARG A 173 -4.32 -8.71 -4.59
CA ARG A 173 -3.41 -8.74 -3.44
C ARG A 173 -2.89 -7.35 -3.15
N ILE A 174 -2.84 -6.97 -1.87
CA ILE A 174 -2.21 -5.72 -1.42
C ILE A 174 -1.06 -6.01 -0.46
N PHE A 175 0.08 -5.33 -0.68
CA PHE A 175 1.31 -5.52 0.09
C PHE A 175 1.52 -4.46 1.17
N ASN A 176 0.78 -3.36 1.09
CA ASN A 176 0.80 -2.32 2.09
C ASN A 176 -0.62 -1.93 2.48
N CYS A 177 -0.90 -1.90 3.77
CA CYS A 177 -2.17 -1.37 4.29
C CYS A 177 -1.96 0.07 4.76
N THR A 178 -2.55 1.04 4.09
CA THR A 178 -2.45 2.47 4.45
C THR A 178 -3.16 2.80 5.76
N PHE A 179 -3.97 1.89 6.28
CA PHE A 179 -4.64 2.00 7.60
C PHE A 179 -4.00 1.11 8.66
N LYS A 180 -2.77 0.60 8.43
CA LYS A 180 -2.12 -0.41 9.27
C LYS A 180 -2.09 -0.02 10.75
N GLU A 181 -1.76 1.23 11.07
CA GLU A 181 -1.65 1.71 12.45
C GLU A 181 -3.01 1.74 13.15
N ALA A 182 -4.07 2.19 12.47
CA ALA A 182 -5.44 2.17 12.99
C ALA A 182 -5.97 0.72 13.09
N ALA A 183 -5.66 -0.11 12.09
CA ALA A 183 -6.05 -1.52 12.07
C ALA A 183 -5.38 -2.34 13.19
N LYS A 184 -4.15 -2.01 13.60
CA LYS A 184 -3.50 -2.63 14.78
C LYS A 184 -4.28 -2.37 16.08
N LYS A 185 -4.90 -1.20 16.22
CA LYS A 185 -5.70 -0.83 17.39
C LYS A 185 -7.12 -1.43 17.34
N MET A 186 -7.75 -1.41 16.18
CA MET A 186 -9.15 -1.81 15.96
C MET A 186 -9.30 -2.64 14.68
N PRO A 187 -8.74 -3.88 14.66
CA PRO A 187 -8.62 -4.65 13.42
C PRO A 187 -9.96 -4.93 12.76
N GLU A 188 -10.96 -5.36 13.53
CA GLU A 188 -12.27 -5.71 12.98
C GLU A 188 -12.95 -4.53 12.27
N SER A 189 -13.05 -3.38 12.94
CA SER A 189 -13.74 -2.20 12.39
C SER A 189 -13.01 -1.61 11.18
N ILE A 190 -11.69 -1.49 11.26
CA ILE A 190 -10.88 -0.87 10.20
C ILE A 190 -10.71 -1.80 9.00
N CYS A 191 -10.46 -3.09 9.22
CA CYS A 191 -10.35 -4.04 8.11
C CYS A 191 -11.68 -4.17 7.36
N GLN A 192 -12.82 -4.26 8.06
CA GLN A 192 -14.13 -4.29 7.41
C GLN A 192 -14.44 -3.01 6.63
N MET A 193 -14.13 -1.84 7.19
CA MET A 193 -14.28 -0.56 6.48
C MET A 193 -13.42 -0.53 5.21
N HIS A 194 -12.15 -0.94 5.30
CA HIS A 194 -11.23 -0.97 4.16
C HIS A 194 -11.68 -2.00 3.09
N GLN A 195 -12.14 -3.17 3.52
CA GLN A 195 -12.70 -4.18 2.60
C GLN A 195 -13.91 -3.62 1.84
N THR A 196 -14.83 -2.92 2.52
CA THR A 196 -15.98 -2.31 1.85
C THR A 196 -15.58 -1.15 0.93
N PHE A 197 -14.52 -0.41 1.25
CA PHE A 197 -13.93 0.59 0.36
C PHE A 197 -13.41 -0.03 -0.94
N LEU A 198 -12.62 -1.11 -0.85
CA LEU A 198 -12.14 -1.86 -2.01
C LEU A 198 -13.29 -2.42 -2.82
N ARG A 199 -14.29 -3.02 -2.15
CA ARG A 199 -15.52 -3.49 -2.77
C ARG A 199 -16.21 -2.39 -3.58
N GLY A 200 -16.35 -1.18 -3.01
CA GLY A 200 -16.94 -0.03 -3.70
C GLY A 200 -16.22 0.36 -4.99
N ILE A 201 -14.88 0.25 -5.01
CA ILE A 201 -14.09 0.46 -6.23
C ILE A 201 -14.46 -0.58 -7.29
N PHE A 202 -14.36 -1.88 -6.97
CA PHE A 202 -14.63 -2.95 -7.94
C PHE A 202 -16.08 -2.94 -8.45
N GLU A 203 -17.05 -2.70 -7.57
CA GLU A 203 -18.48 -2.58 -7.94
C GLU A 203 -18.72 -1.47 -8.97
N THR A 204 -17.99 -0.35 -8.87
CA THR A 204 -18.16 0.76 -9.81
C THR A 204 -17.69 0.41 -11.22
N PHE A 205 -16.66 -0.42 -11.36
CA PHE A 205 -16.12 -0.86 -12.65
C PHE A 205 -16.81 -2.08 -13.24
N PHE A 206 -17.30 -3.00 -12.39
CA PHE A 206 -17.77 -4.32 -12.83
C PHE A 206 -19.25 -4.60 -12.50
N GLY A 207 -19.94 -3.70 -11.80
CA GLY A 207 -21.31 -3.95 -11.33
C GLY A 207 -21.33 -4.82 -10.08
N ASP A 208 -22.30 -5.71 -9.99
CA ASP A 208 -22.44 -6.57 -8.81
C ASP A 208 -21.27 -7.56 -8.69
N ILE A 209 -20.62 -7.54 -7.53
CA ILE A 209 -19.49 -8.42 -7.21
C ILE A 209 -19.59 -8.98 -5.80
N THR A 210 -18.94 -10.11 -5.58
CA THR A 210 -18.59 -10.61 -4.25
C THR A 210 -17.09 -10.45 -4.03
N LEU A 211 -16.70 -9.81 -2.91
CA LEU A 211 -15.31 -9.69 -2.48
C LEU A 211 -15.06 -10.62 -1.30
N ILE A 212 -14.18 -11.59 -1.47
CA ILE A 212 -13.82 -12.59 -0.46
C ILE A 212 -12.40 -12.32 0.00
N GLU A 213 -12.20 -12.12 1.30
CA GLU A 213 -10.86 -12.05 1.91
C GLU A 213 -10.36 -13.48 2.20
N GLU A 214 -9.16 -13.80 1.71
CA GLU A 214 -8.52 -15.10 1.93
C GLU A 214 -7.44 -15.02 3.01
N ASN A 215 -6.67 -13.94 3.01
CA ASN A 215 -5.59 -13.67 3.96
C ASN A 215 -5.59 -12.21 4.37
N SER A 216 -5.06 -11.93 5.55
CA SER A 216 -5.00 -10.58 6.10
C SER A 216 -3.64 -10.28 6.74
N ILE A 217 -3.12 -9.06 6.52
CA ILE A 217 -1.93 -8.55 7.21
C ILE A 217 -2.16 -8.51 8.73
N MET A 218 -3.38 -8.19 9.16
CA MET A 218 -3.73 -8.18 10.58
C MET A 218 -3.83 -9.59 11.17
N GLY A 219 -4.04 -10.61 10.33
CA GLY A 219 -3.95 -12.03 10.69
C GLY A 219 -2.52 -12.60 10.72
N GLY A 220 -1.49 -11.76 10.52
CA GLY A 220 -0.09 -12.17 10.52
C GLY A 220 0.47 -12.55 9.15
N CYS A 221 -0.29 -12.40 8.08
CA CYS A 221 0.18 -12.63 6.72
C CYS A 221 0.99 -11.42 6.18
N ARG A 222 1.77 -11.64 5.13
CA ARG A 222 2.52 -10.57 4.46
C ARG A 222 1.64 -9.64 3.62
N THR A 223 0.48 -10.13 3.20
CA THR A 223 -0.45 -9.48 2.28
C THR A 223 -1.88 -9.64 2.76
N CYS A 224 -2.78 -8.77 2.28
CA CYS A 224 -4.20 -9.08 2.25
C CYS A 224 -4.54 -9.58 0.85
N ASP A 225 -5.04 -10.80 0.77
CA ASP A 225 -5.39 -11.46 -0.48
C ASP A 225 -6.91 -11.56 -0.60
N TYR A 226 -7.42 -11.18 -1.77
CA TYR A 226 -8.85 -11.15 -2.07
C TYR A 226 -9.15 -11.88 -3.38
N THR A 227 -10.32 -12.50 -3.41
CA THR A 227 -10.97 -12.96 -4.64
C THR A 227 -12.20 -12.09 -4.91
N VAL A 228 -12.24 -11.49 -6.09
CA VAL A 228 -13.40 -10.76 -6.60
C VAL A 228 -14.14 -11.65 -7.60
N LEU A 229 -15.39 -11.97 -7.30
CA LEU A 229 -16.28 -12.72 -8.19
C LEU A 229 -17.29 -11.75 -8.81
N LYS A 230 -17.26 -11.62 -10.14
CA LYS A 230 -18.27 -10.86 -10.89
C LYS A 230 -19.54 -11.70 -10.97
N LEU A 231 -20.64 -11.14 -10.55
CA LEU A 231 -21.94 -11.81 -10.62
C LEU A 231 -22.52 -11.64 -12.04
N PRO A 232 -23.20 -12.68 -12.59
CA PRO A 232 -23.88 -12.54 -13.86
C PRO A 232 -24.97 -11.47 -13.75
N SER A 233 -25.04 -10.61 -14.78
CA SER A 233 -26.04 -9.53 -14.90
C SER A 233 -27.41 -10.10 -15.18
#